data_c716474a262ce6fcb2e571723939779b
#
_entry.id   c716474a262ce6fcb2e571723939779b
#
_cell.length_a   1.000
_cell.length_b   1.000
_cell.length_c   1.000
_cell.angle_alpha   90.00
_cell.angle_beta   90.00
_cell.angle_gamma   90.00
#
_symmetry.space_group_name_H-M   'P 1'
#
loop_
_entity.id
_entity.type
_entity.pdbx_description
1 polymer ?
#
loop_
_entity_poly.entity_id
_entity_poly.type
_entity_poly.pdbx_seq_one_letter_code
_entity_poly.pdbx_strand_id
1 'polypeptide(L)'
;MKKTTSPAPSGSIQATPSSSDKRDLPADLASDLNAIDPGRRRALLAGLGAAGGAAAAGLMGPGRAMADPANLPPNVAEWSQVLGPGVDAFPYGMPSKYEKTVVRRYVEWLTATPESSINFTPLYALDGIVTPNGLCFERHHGGAAEVIPEDYRLMINGLVDRPLIFTLDDLKRFPPVSRFHFLECAANGGMEWRGAQLNGVQFTHGMVHCVQYTGVSLRRLLEEAGVKPKAKWLMVEGGDSAGMNRTLPLDKALDDCMIAYSMNGERLRTEQGYPARLVVPGFEGNMWVKWIRRIEVGDGAYMAREETSKYTDLMPDGRSRRFTWEMDCKSVITSPCPELPCRKKGPQVIKGLAWSGRGKIARVDVTVDGGRNWHQARLEDPIMSKCLTRFYLDGWEWNGDTAYLQSRAIDETGYVQPEMAALQAVRGVNSVYHNNAIQTWRINPTGEVENVRLA
;
A
#
# COMPACT_ATOMS: atom_id res chain seq x y z
N MET A 1 -12.63 -17.37 56.03
CA MET A 1 -13.86 -18.18 56.21
C MET A 1 -14.63 -18.24 54.88
N LYS A 2 -14.92 -19.46 54.46
CA LYS A 2 -15.82 -19.91 53.39
C LYS A 2 -15.50 -19.52 51.95
N LYS A 3 -14.89 -20.49 51.24
CA LYS A 3 -14.94 -20.74 49.79
C LYS A 3 -16.37 -21.12 49.38
N THR A 4 -16.83 -20.61 48.28
CA THR A 4 -17.91 -21.23 47.51
C THR A 4 -17.46 -21.38 46.05
N THR A 5 -17.27 -22.61 45.68
CA THR A 5 -17.08 -23.12 44.35
C THR A 5 -18.43 -23.29 43.65
N SER A 6 -18.54 -22.91 42.41
CA SER A 6 -19.67 -23.33 41.54
C SER A 6 -19.13 -23.85 40.20
N PRO A 7 -19.72 -24.93 39.65
CA PRO A 7 -19.11 -25.70 38.57
C PRO A 7 -19.51 -25.22 37.18
N ALA A 8 -18.64 -25.48 36.21
CA ALA A 8 -18.87 -25.29 34.79
C ALA A 8 -19.82 -26.37 34.21
N PRO A 9 -20.64 -26.04 33.21
CA PRO A 9 -21.32 -27.05 32.43
C PRO A 9 -20.50 -27.44 31.19
N SER A 10 -20.19 -28.71 31.11
CA SER A 10 -19.74 -29.40 29.91
C SER A 10 -20.90 -29.58 28.95
N GLY A 11 -20.78 -29.10 27.72
CA GLY A 11 -21.71 -29.36 26.63
C GLY A 11 -20.96 -29.52 25.33
N SER A 12 -20.67 -30.76 24.97
CA SER A 12 -20.16 -31.16 23.66
C SER A 12 -21.25 -31.00 22.59
N ILE A 13 -21.04 -30.15 21.61
CA ILE A 13 -21.86 -30.10 20.40
C ILE A 13 -21.08 -30.76 19.27
N GLN A 14 -21.54 -31.94 18.87
CA GLN A 14 -21.13 -32.63 17.64
C GLN A 14 -21.70 -31.85 16.44
N ALA A 15 -20.84 -31.42 15.54
CA ALA A 15 -21.22 -30.87 14.25
C ALA A 15 -21.38 -32.04 13.25
N THR A 16 -22.57 -32.23 12.75
CA THR A 16 -22.87 -33.02 11.55
C THR A 16 -22.63 -32.19 10.29
N PRO A 17 -22.04 -32.70 9.21
CA PRO A 17 -21.86 -31.96 7.98
C PRO A 17 -23.17 -31.93 7.20
N SER A 18 -23.71 -30.74 6.90
CA SER A 18 -24.85 -30.55 6.02
C SER A 18 -24.39 -30.30 4.58
N SER A 19 -25.09 -30.96 3.70
CA SER A 19 -25.03 -31.05 2.25
C SER A 19 -24.90 -29.73 1.47
N SER A 20 -24.08 -29.80 0.40
CA SER A 20 -24.15 -29.10 -0.89
C SER A 20 -25.16 -27.97 -1.03
N ASP A 21 -24.69 -26.74 -0.97
CA ASP A 21 -25.40 -25.55 -1.41
C ASP A 21 -25.08 -25.31 -2.90
N LYS A 22 -25.98 -25.77 -3.79
CA LYS A 22 -26.03 -25.35 -5.18
C LYS A 22 -26.68 -23.98 -5.20
N ARG A 23 -25.89 -22.91 -5.35
CA ARG A 23 -26.45 -21.58 -5.63
C ARG A 23 -26.94 -21.54 -7.07
N ASP A 24 -28.25 -21.49 -7.22
CA ASP A 24 -28.94 -21.25 -8.49
C ASP A 24 -28.56 -19.86 -9.02
N LEU A 25 -28.20 -19.79 -10.30
CA LEU A 25 -28.02 -18.55 -11.05
C LEU A 25 -29.37 -17.82 -11.12
N PRO A 26 -29.41 -16.47 -11.14
CA PRO A 26 -30.64 -15.70 -11.31
C PRO A 26 -31.39 -16.13 -12.59
N ALA A 27 -32.72 -16.28 -12.47
CA ALA A 27 -33.58 -16.79 -13.52
C ALA A 27 -33.55 -15.99 -14.85
N ASP A 28 -33.13 -14.73 -14.79
CA ASP A 28 -33.09 -13.82 -15.93
C ASP A 28 -31.96 -14.12 -16.92
N LEU A 29 -30.86 -14.72 -16.46
CA LEU A 29 -29.75 -15.15 -17.31
C LEU A 29 -30.02 -16.49 -18.00
N ALA A 30 -30.92 -17.30 -17.44
CA ALA A 30 -31.30 -18.58 -18.05
C ALA A 30 -32.29 -18.41 -19.20
N SER A 31 -33.06 -17.31 -19.26
CA SER A 31 -34.03 -17.04 -20.32
C SER A 31 -33.36 -16.58 -21.62
N ASP A 32 -32.27 -15.82 -21.55
CA ASP A 32 -31.57 -15.29 -22.73
C ASP A 32 -30.74 -16.34 -23.47
N LEU A 33 -30.34 -17.42 -22.78
CA LEU A 33 -29.62 -18.53 -23.43
C LEU A 33 -30.53 -19.50 -24.20
N ASN A 34 -31.83 -19.49 -23.92
CA ASN A 34 -32.81 -20.32 -24.62
C ASN A 34 -33.42 -19.66 -25.86
N ALA A 35 -33.15 -18.39 -26.11
CA ALA A 35 -33.63 -17.65 -27.29
C ALA A 35 -32.72 -17.79 -28.53
N ILE A 36 -31.61 -18.49 -28.45
CA ILE A 36 -30.71 -18.72 -29.57
C ILE A 36 -31.16 -20.00 -30.30
N ASP A 37 -31.57 -19.83 -31.56
CA ASP A 37 -31.93 -20.91 -32.50
C ASP A 37 -30.91 -22.06 -32.42
N PRO A 38 -31.36 -23.31 -32.20
CA PRO A 38 -30.49 -24.49 -32.14
C PRO A 38 -29.58 -24.69 -33.36
N GLY A 39 -30.01 -24.19 -34.53
CA GLY A 39 -29.24 -24.21 -35.79
C GLY A 39 -28.02 -23.25 -35.70
N ARG A 40 -28.17 -22.07 -35.14
CA ARG A 40 -27.09 -21.09 -34.96
C ARG A 40 -26.08 -21.55 -33.90
N ARG A 41 -26.55 -22.24 -32.87
CA ARG A 41 -25.70 -22.80 -31.82
C ARG A 41 -24.78 -23.90 -32.35
N ARG A 42 -25.28 -24.75 -33.26
CA ARG A 42 -24.47 -25.77 -33.96
C ARG A 42 -23.48 -25.15 -34.95
N ALA A 43 -23.85 -24.07 -35.66
CA ALA A 43 -22.95 -23.37 -36.59
C ALA A 43 -21.81 -22.64 -35.86
N LEU A 44 -22.06 -22.06 -34.68
CA LEU A 44 -21.02 -21.41 -33.85
C LEU A 44 -20.04 -22.43 -33.22
N LEU A 45 -20.51 -23.62 -32.86
CA LEU A 45 -19.66 -24.68 -32.36
C LEU A 45 -18.88 -25.39 -33.48
N ALA A 46 -19.42 -25.44 -34.72
CA ALA A 46 -18.74 -25.98 -35.90
C ALA A 46 -17.74 -24.99 -36.51
N GLY A 47 -17.95 -23.67 -36.36
CA GLY A 47 -17.05 -22.62 -36.88
C GLY A 47 -15.75 -22.46 -36.06
N LEU A 48 -15.71 -22.86 -34.84
CA LEU A 48 -14.49 -22.85 -33.98
C LEU A 48 -13.62 -24.09 -34.16
N GLY A 49 -14.13 -25.15 -34.84
CA GLY A 49 -13.39 -26.37 -35.11
C GLY A 49 -12.73 -26.48 -36.50
N ALA A 50 -12.92 -25.48 -37.40
CA ALA A 50 -12.57 -25.64 -38.83
C ALA A 50 -11.33 -24.84 -39.29
N ALA A 51 -10.49 -24.37 -38.38
CA ALA A 51 -9.22 -23.72 -38.75
C ALA A 51 -8.00 -24.54 -38.27
N GLY A 52 -7.90 -25.77 -38.76
CA GLY A 52 -6.72 -26.60 -38.47
C GLY A 52 -6.83 -28.03 -38.97
N GLY A 53 -6.42 -28.28 -40.22
CA GLY A 53 -5.90 -29.58 -40.62
C GLY A 53 -6.84 -30.52 -41.36
N ALA A 54 -6.88 -30.40 -42.69
CA ALA A 54 -7.24 -31.49 -43.57
C ALA A 54 -5.97 -32.34 -43.85
N ALA A 55 -5.88 -33.52 -43.27
CA ALA A 55 -5.27 -34.71 -43.85
C ALA A 55 -5.35 -35.94 -42.92
N ALA A 56 -5.77 -37.05 -43.50
CA ALA A 56 -5.68 -38.45 -43.03
C ALA A 56 -6.76 -38.91 -42.03
N ALA A 57 -7.90 -39.37 -42.60
CA ALA A 57 -8.81 -40.33 -41.98
C ALA A 57 -8.17 -41.73 -41.95
N GLY A 58 -7.81 -42.20 -40.78
CA GLY A 58 -7.50 -43.59 -40.48
C GLY A 58 -8.08 -43.94 -39.14
N LEU A 59 -8.98 -44.89 -39.10
CA LEU A 59 -9.66 -45.42 -37.93
C LEU A 59 -8.70 -45.79 -36.80
N MET A 60 -8.65 -44.92 -35.76
CA MET A 60 -8.25 -45.34 -34.39
C MET A 60 -8.93 -44.39 -33.40
N GLY A 61 -9.41 -44.95 -32.26
CA GLY A 61 -10.12 -44.22 -31.21
C GLY A 61 -9.39 -43.00 -30.68
N PRO A 62 -9.96 -42.23 -29.72
CA PRO A 62 -9.40 -40.95 -29.25
C PRO A 62 -8.09 -41.18 -28.49
N GLY A 63 -7.03 -41.54 -29.20
CA GLY A 63 -5.65 -41.51 -28.75
C GLY A 63 -5.19 -40.04 -28.79
N ARG A 64 -4.79 -39.53 -27.67
CA ARG A 64 -4.02 -38.28 -27.63
C ARG A 64 -2.89 -38.38 -28.64
N ALA A 65 -2.90 -37.54 -29.67
CA ALA A 65 -1.73 -37.35 -30.52
C ALA A 65 -0.64 -36.72 -29.63
N MET A 66 0.17 -37.56 -28.99
CA MET A 66 1.41 -37.11 -28.39
C MET A 66 2.40 -36.87 -29.52
N ALA A 67 2.93 -35.67 -29.64
CA ALA A 67 4.04 -35.40 -30.53
C ALA A 67 5.17 -36.40 -30.19
N ASP A 68 5.77 -37.01 -31.23
CA ASP A 68 6.92 -37.89 -31.06
C ASP A 68 8.02 -37.10 -30.32
N PRO A 69 8.51 -37.59 -29.17
CA PRO A 69 9.59 -36.91 -28.41
C PRO A 69 10.82 -36.61 -29.28
N ALA A 70 11.05 -37.38 -30.31
CA ALA A 70 12.14 -37.15 -31.30
C ALA A 70 11.95 -35.89 -32.15
N ASN A 71 10.73 -35.35 -32.25
CA ASN A 71 10.41 -34.16 -33.06
C ASN A 71 10.24 -32.89 -32.21
N LEU A 72 10.45 -32.98 -30.90
CA LEU A 72 10.40 -31.80 -30.05
C LEU A 72 11.73 -31.04 -30.09
N PRO A 73 11.71 -29.71 -30.14
CA PRO A 73 12.92 -28.92 -30.00
C PRO A 73 13.64 -29.27 -28.69
N PRO A 74 15.00 -29.26 -28.67
CA PRO A 74 15.73 -29.52 -27.46
C PRO A 74 15.31 -28.49 -26.36
N ASN A 75 15.19 -28.95 -25.13
CA ASN A 75 14.82 -28.15 -23.94
C ASN A 75 13.36 -27.65 -23.91
N VAL A 76 12.42 -28.31 -24.55
CA VAL A 76 10.99 -28.02 -24.34
C VAL A 76 10.61 -28.45 -22.91
N ALA A 77 10.18 -27.48 -22.12
CA ALA A 77 9.80 -27.70 -20.73
C ALA A 77 8.50 -28.52 -20.64
N GLU A 78 8.41 -29.47 -19.70
CA GLU A 78 7.23 -30.34 -19.52
C GLU A 78 5.94 -29.55 -19.32
N TRP A 79 5.99 -28.43 -18.58
CA TRP A 79 4.83 -27.57 -18.32
C TRP A 79 4.26 -26.92 -19.59
N SER A 80 5.06 -26.77 -20.65
CA SER A 80 4.59 -26.23 -21.95
C SER A 80 3.88 -27.26 -22.83
N GLN A 81 3.96 -28.56 -22.46
CA GLN A 81 3.36 -29.67 -23.20
C GLN A 81 1.97 -30.08 -22.68
N VAL A 82 1.50 -29.44 -21.62
CA VAL A 82 0.19 -29.69 -21.02
C VAL A 82 -0.67 -28.44 -21.05
N LEU A 83 -1.98 -28.64 -21.18
CA LEU A 83 -2.91 -27.53 -21.04
C LEU A 83 -2.88 -26.99 -19.60
N GLY A 84 -2.84 -25.69 -19.47
CA GLY A 84 -3.00 -25.02 -18.20
C GLY A 84 -4.45 -25.10 -17.67
N PRO A 85 -4.73 -24.55 -16.47
CA PRO A 85 -6.10 -24.44 -15.97
C PRO A 85 -6.92 -23.55 -16.91
N GLY A 86 -8.22 -23.82 -17.00
CA GLY A 86 -9.18 -22.98 -17.70
C GLY A 86 -9.35 -21.61 -17.07
N VAL A 87 -10.10 -20.75 -17.74
CA VAL A 87 -10.48 -19.43 -17.20
C VAL A 87 -11.53 -19.63 -16.10
N ASP A 88 -11.29 -19.01 -14.96
CA ASP A 88 -12.18 -19.04 -13.79
C ASP A 88 -12.56 -17.61 -13.38
N ALA A 89 -13.71 -17.46 -12.72
CA ALA A 89 -14.21 -16.16 -12.27
C ALA A 89 -13.81 -15.91 -10.81
N PHE A 90 -12.91 -14.96 -10.59
CA PHE A 90 -12.51 -14.48 -9.26
C PHE A 90 -12.86 -13.00 -9.11
N PRO A 91 -13.20 -12.51 -7.89
CA PRO A 91 -13.56 -11.10 -7.66
C PRO A 91 -12.52 -10.10 -8.15
N TYR A 92 -11.22 -10.36 -7.95
CA TYR A 92 -10.10 -9.50 -8.37
C TYR A 92 -8.90 -10.28 -8.89
N GLY A 93 -9.10 -11.50 -9.34
CA GLY A 93 -8.03 -12.39 -9.75
C GLY A 93 -7.19 -12.89 -8.57
N MET A 94 -6.22 -13.74 -8.87
CA MET A 94 -5.30 -14.30 -7.89
C MET A 94 -3.86 -14.18 -8.40
N PRO A 95 -2.88 -13.88 -7.53
CA PRO A 95 -1.48 -13.95 -7.92
C PRO A 95 -1.08 -15.39 -8.25
N SER A 96 0.03 -15.55 -8.97
CA SER A 96 0.61 -16.87 -9.21
C SER A 96 0.80 -17.62 -7.89
N LYS A 97 0.51 -18.93 -7.89
CA LYS A 97 0.75 -19.80 -6.72
C LYS A 97 2.21 -19.81 -6.25
N TYR A 98 3.14 -19.40 -7.08
CA TYR A 98 4.56 -19.30 -6.76
C TYR A 98 4.91 -18.02 -5.99
N GLU A 99 4.04 -17.01 -6.02
CA GLU A 99 4.20 -15.73 -5.31
C GLU A 99 3.50 -15.69 -3.93
N LYS A 100 3.05 -16.84 -3.43
CA LYS A 100 2.33 -16.95 -2.14
C LYS A 100 3.13 -16.48 -0.91
N THR A 101 4.44 -16.32 -1.04
CA THR A 101 5.33 -15.84 0.03
C THR A 101 5.48 -14.32 0.05
N VAL A 102 5.05 -13.64 -1.03
CA VAL A 102 5.02 -12.17 -1.11
C VAL A 102 3.78 -11.69 -0.37
N VAL A 103 3.94 -11.33 0.88
CA VAL A 103 2.84 -10.99 1.79
C VAL A 103 3.19 -9.77 2.65
N ARG A 104 2.17 -9.07 3.11
CA ARG A 104 2.33 -8.13 4.21
C ARG A 104 2.71 -8.90 5.47
N ARG A 105 3.75 -8.46 6.16
CA ARG A 105 4.19 -9.07 7.42
C ARG A 105 3.93 -8.11 8.57
N TYR A 106 3.67 -8.64 9.75
CA TYR A 106 3.55 -7.87 10.97
C TYR A 106 4.68 -8.24 11.95
N VAL A 107 4.90 -7.39 12.93
CA VAL A 107 5.82 -7.64 14.03
C VAL A 107 4.98 -7.81 15.29
N GLU A 108 4.99 -9.00 15.88
CA GLU A 108 4.08 -9.40 16.95
C GLU A 108 4.13 -8.45 18.17
N TRP A 109 5.31 -8.09 18.61
CA TRP A 109 5.48 -7.19 19.75
C TRP A 109 5.14 -5.71 19.46
N LEU A 110 4.95 -5.31 18.18
CA LEU A 110 4.39 -4.01 17.80
C LEU A 110 2.87 -4.05 17.67
N THR A 111 2.28 -5.24 17.70
CA THR A 111 0.85 -5.46 17.52
C THR A 111 0.24 -5.81 18.87
N ALA A 112 -0.14 -4.78 19.64
CA ALA A 112 -0.67 -4.96 21.00
C ALA A 112 -1.96 -5.78 21.02
N THR A 113 -2.82 -5.58 20.03
CA THR A 113 -4.03 -6.38 19.78
C THR A 113 -4.25 -6.47 18.26
N PRO A 114 -5.03 -7.46 17.76
CA PRO A 114 -5.38 -7.52 16.33
C PRO A 114 -6.02 -6.22 15.80
N GLU A 115 -6.80 -5.53 16.64
CA GLU A 115 -7.49 -4.28 16.28
C GLU A 115 -6.53 -3.09 16.14
N SER A 116 -5.42 -3.08 16.87
CA SER A 116 -4.40 -2.03 16.76
C SER A 116 -3.16 -2.49 16.02
N SER A 117 -3.33 -3.40 15.08
CA SER A 117 -2.24 -4.04 14.35
C SER A 117 -1.53 -3.13 13.36
N ILE A 118 -0.26 -3.47 13.13
CA ILE A 118 0.60 -2.89 12.09
C ILE A 118 1.08 -4.01 11.20
N ASN A 119 1.00 -3.83 9.89
CA ASN A 119 1.72 -4.67 8.93
C ASN A 119 2.49 -3.83 7.92
N PHE A 120 3.33 -4.47 7.14
CA PHE A 120 4.35 -3.82 6.33
C PHE A 120 4.30 -4.31 4.89
N THR A 121 4.34 -3.38 3.94
CA THR A 121 4.48 -3.63 2.50
C THR A 121 5.84 -4.30 2.22
N PRO A 122 5.89 -5.39 1.42
CA PRO A 122 7.14 -6.05 1.06
C PRO A 122 7.87 -5.28 -0.06
N LEU A 123 8.53 -4.14 0.27
CA LEU A 123 9.15 -3.24 -0.71
C LEU A 123 10.21 -3.92 -1.58
N TYR A 124 10.88 -4.96 -1.07
CA TYR A 124 11.89 -5.74 -1.79
C TYR A 124 11.32 -6.54 -2.96
N ALA A 125 10.04 -6.90 -2.88
CA ALA A 125 9.35 -7.74 -3.85
C ALA A 125 8.54 -6.92 -4.88
N LEU A 126 8.60 -5.59 -4.81
CA LEU A 126 7.86 -4.71 -5.71
C LEU A 126 8.75 -4.20 -6.84
N ASP A 127 8.20 -4.20 -8.07
CA ASP A 127 8.77 -3.53 -9.23
C ASP A 127 7.92 -2.30 -9.59
N GLY A 128 8.53 -1.32 -10.30
CA GLY A 128 7.88 -0.04 -10.59
C GLY A 128 7.55 0.76 -9.33
N ILE A 129 6.49 1.56 -9.38
CA ILE A 129 6.12 2.49 -8.30
C ILE A 129 4.71 2.23 -7.72
N VAL A 130 3.91 1.38 -8.36
CA VAL A 130 2.52 1.08 -7.93
C VAL A 130 2.51 -0.14 -7.03
N THR A 131 1.94 0.01 -5.85
CA THR A 131 1.77 -1.10 -4.90
C THR A 131 0.45 -1.81 -5.16
N PRO A 132 0.43 -3.14 -5.39
CA PRO A 132 -0.81 -3.90 -5.45
C PRO A 132 -1.65 -3.72 -4.18
N ASN A 133 -2.98 -3.59 -4.31
CA ASN A 133 -3.85 -3.28 -3.18
C ASN A 133 -3.71 -4.26 -2.01
N GLY A 134 -3.56 -5.57 -2.31
CA GLY A 134 -3.36 -6.60 -1.30
C GLY A 134 -2.02 -6.52 -0.55
N LEU A 135 -1.06 -5.72 -1.03
CA LEU A 135 0.26 -5.54 -0.42
C LEU A 135 0.44 -4.16 0.23
N CYS A 136 -0.54 -3.28 0.15
CA CYS A 136 -0.52 -1.99 0.85
C CYS A 136 -0.55 -2.20 2.35
N PHE A 137 0.37 -1.58 3.08
CA PHE A 137 0.41 -1.70 4.54
C PHE A 137 -0.89 -1.26 5.21
N GLU A 138 -1.15 -1.80 6.38
CA GLU A 138 -2.26 -1.42 7.24
C GLU A 138 -1.75 -0.91 8.57
N ARG A 139 -2.46 0.08 9.11
CA ARG A 139 -2.33 0.55 10.48
C ARG A 139 -3.69 0.98 11.00
N HIS A 140 -4.14 0.34 12.08
CA HIS A 140 -5.42 0.61 12.72
C HIS A 140 -5.20 1.01 14.18
N HIS A 141 -6.14 1.78 14.75
CA HIS A 141 -6.19 2.09 16.17
C HIS A 141 -7.33 1.36 16.88
N GLY A 142 -8.37 0.97 16.14
CA GLY A 142 -9.54 0.28 16.65
C GLY A 142 -10.14 -0.70 15.64
N GLY A 143 -9.28 -1.41 14.89
CA GLY A 143 -9.69 -2.35 13.86
C GLY A 143 -10.11 -1.71 12.55
N ALA A 144 -10.45 -2.54 11.58
CA ALA A 144 -11.04 -2.12 10.31
C ALA A 144 -12.56 -2.05 10.46
N ALA A 145 -13.15 -0.88 10.23
CA ALA A 145 -14.60 -0.72 10.31
C ALA A 145 -15.28 -1.37 9.10
N GLU A 146 -16.28 -2.19 9.35
CA GLU A 146 -17.17 -2.74 8.32
C GLU A 146 -18.34 -1.79 8.12
N VAL A 147 -18.31 -1.00 7.07
CA VAL A 147 -19.32 0.01 6.76
C VAL A 147 -20.23 -0.51 5.65
N ILE A 148 -21.52 -0.61 5.92
CA ILE A 148 -22.54 -0.92 4.91
C ILE A 148 -22.66 0.29 3.98
N PRO A 149 -22.42 0.15 2.66
CA PRO A 149 -22.36 1.29 1.75
C PRO A 149 -23.69 2.06 1.63
N GLU A 150 -24.82 1.41 1.80
CA GLU A 150 -26.16 2.00 1.79
C GLU A 150 -26.38 2.92 3.00
N ASP A 151 -25.76 2.58 4.14
CA ASP A 151 -25.85 3.35 5.39
C ASP A 151 -24.76 4.43 5.50
N TYR A 152 -23.78 4.41 4.58
CA TYR A 152 -22.68 5.37 4.60
C TYR A 152 -23.17 6.81 4.43
N ARG A 153 -22.69 7.69 5.32
CA ARG A 153 -22.96 9.13 5.28
C ARG A 153 -21.68 9.91 5.61
N LEU A 154 -21.39 10.93 4.79
CA LEU A 154 -20.37 11.93 5.05
C LEU A 154 -21.05 13.26 5.35
N MET A 155 -20.91 13.75 6.58
CA MET A 155 -21.41 15.07 6.99
C MET A 155 -20.33 16.12 6.82
N ILE A 156 -20.67 17.26 6.22
CA ILE A 156 -19.88 18.50 6.24
C ILE A 156 -20.69 19.57 6.98
N ASN A 157 -20.14 20.11 8.07
CA ASN A 157 -20.82 21.07 8.94
C ASN A 157 -19.85 22.12 9.52
N GLY A 158 -20.31 22.94 10.47
CA GLY A 158 -19.52 24.00 11.11
C GLY A 158 -19.64 25.33 10.38
N LEU A 159 -18.53 25.99 10.07
CA LEU A 159 -18.50 27.28 9.38
C LEU A 159 -18.77 27.15 7.88
N VAL A 160 -19.96 26.69 7.55
CA VAL A 160 -20.51 26.55 6.20
C VAL A 160 -21.87 27.25 6.10
N ASP A 161 -22.28 27.58 4.89
CA ASP A 161 -23.62 28.18 4.67
C ASP A 161 -24.71 27.12 4.71
N ARG A 162 -24.38 25.90 4.23
CA ARG A 162 -25.30 24.76 4.18
C ARG A 162 -24.62 23.52 4.75
N PRO A 163 -24.94 23.06 5.94
CA PRO A 163 -24.54 21.72 6.38
C PRO A 163 -25.10 20.67 5.41
N LEU A 164 -24.24 19.78 4.92
CA LEU A 164 -24.60 18.78 3.92
C LEU A 164 -24.26 17.36 4.41
N ILE A 165 -25.06 16.41 3.96
CA ILE A 165 -24.81 14.98 4.15
C ILE A 165 -24.77 14.34 2.77
N PHE A 166 -23.67 13.66 2.45
CA PHE A 166 -23.48 12.94 1.21
C PHE A 166 -23.56 11.44 1.43
N THR A 167 -24.32 10.75 0.59
CA THR A 167 -24.25 9.30 0.43
C THR A 167 -23.05 8.94 -0.46
N LEU A 168 -22.72 7.66 -0.54
CA LEU A 168 -21.70 7.19 -1.49
C LEU A 168 -22.08 7.51 -2.94
N ASP A 169 -23.37 7.39 -3.28
CA ASP A 169 -23.84 7.68 -4.63
C ASP A 169 -23.85 9.18 -4.94
N ASP A 170 -24.09 10.04 -3.96
CA ASP A 170 -23.91 11.47 -4.14
C ASP A 170 -22.47 11.82 -4.46
N LEU A 171 -21.50 11.22 -3.76
CA LEU A 171 -20.08 11.41 -4.06
C LEU A 171 -19.73 11.02 -5.50
N LYS A 172 -20.31 9.91 -6.01
CA LYS A 172 -20.07 9.42 -7.38
C LYS A 172 -20.70 10.28 -8.48
N ARG A 173 -21.64 11.19 -8.15
CA ARG A 173 -22.23 12.15 -9.11
C ARG A 173 -21.34 13.33 -9.39
N PHE A 174 -20.36 13.62 -8.55
CA PHE A 174 -19.38 14.67 -8.82
C PHE A 174 -18.36 14.20 -9.86
N PRO A 175 -17.77 15.13 -10.66
CA PRO A 175 -16.70 14.76 -11.57
C PRO A 175 -15.54 14.09 -10.84
N PRO A 176 -15.19 12.86 -11.20
CA PRO A 176 -14.13 12.12 -10.53
C PRO A 176 -12.75 12.67 -10.91
N VAL A 177 -11.80 12.54 -9.99
CA VAL A 177 -10.37 12.76 -10.23
C VAL A 177 -9.60 11.52 -9.85
N SER A 178 -8.57 11.18 -10.66
CA SER A 178 -7.67 10.05 -10.39
C SER A 178 -6.25 10.56 -10.31
N ARG A 179 -5.53 10.24 -9.22
CA ARG A 179 -4.15 10.69 -8.99
C ARG A 179 -3.33 9.63 -8.29
N PHE A 180 -2.07 9.51 -8.67
CA PHE A 180 -1.10 8.67 -7.95
C PHE A 180 -0.52 9.45 -6.77
N HIS A 181 -0.48 8.80 -5.61
CA HIS A 181 0.18 9.36 -4.44
C HIS A 181 0.76 8.24 -3.57
N PHE A 182 1.90 8.51 -2.94
CA PHE A 182 2.35 7.67 -1.85
C PHE A 182 1.59 8.03 -0.57
N LEU A 183 1.42 7.04 0.29
CA LEU A 183 0.98 7.19 1.67
C LEU A 183 2.03 6.56 2.56
N GLU A 184 2.59 7.33 3.50
CA GLU A 184 3.57 6.87 4.47
C GLU A 184 3.06 7.12 5.89
N CYS A 185 3.14 6.12 6.76
CA CYS A 185 2.87 6.29 8.18
C CYS A 185 3.95 7.17 8.84
N ALA A 186 3.55 8.12 9.69
CA ALA A 186 4.50 8.96 10.43
C ALA A 186 5.56 8.15 11.20
N ALA A 187 5.22 6.93 11.65
CA ALA A 187 6.10 6.03 12.38
C ALA A 187 6.97 5.12 11.49
N ASN A 188 6.95 5.29 10.16
CA ASN A 188 7.79 4.51 9.26
C ASN A 188 9.27 4.79 9.51
N GLY A 189 10.04 3.75 9.90
CA GLY A 189 11.43 3.91 10.38
C GLY A 189 11.53 4.31 11.86
N GLY A 190 10.41 4.38 12.60
CA GLY A 190 10.40 4.81 14.01
C GLY A 190 11.27 3.96 14.94
N MET A 191 11.45 2.69 14.62
CA MET A 191 12.34 1.81 15.39
C MET A 191 13.81 2.17 15.24
N GLU A 192 14.18 2.77 14.11
CA GLU A 192 15.56 3.12 13.79
C GLU A 192 16.10 4.33 14.59
N TRP A 193 15.25 5.08 15.30
CA TRP A 193 15.69 6.18 16.16
C TRP A 193 16.73 5.76 17.23
N ARG A 194 16.64 4.52 17.71
CA ARG A 194 17.47 3.99 18.81
C ARG A 194 18.56 3.02 18.35
N GLY A 195 18.88 3.00 17.07
CA GLY A 195 19.85 2.08 16.46
C GLY A 195 19.19 1.15 15.44
N ALA A 196 19.97 0.30 14.82
CA ALA A 196 19.49 -0.74 13.93
C ALA A 196 18.71 -1.80 14.74
N GLN A 197 17.38 -1.73 14.72
CA GLN A 197 16.51 -2.57 15.54
C GLN A 197 15.94 -3.76 14.77
N LEU A 198 15.59 -3.57 13.50
CA LEU A 198 14.94 -4.57 12.67
C LEU A 198 15.80 -4.85 11.44
N ASN A 199 15.95 -6.12 11.08
CA ASN A 199 16.69 -6.54 9.90
C ASN A 199 15.72 -6.85 8.77
N GLY A 200 15.67 -5.96 7.77
CA GLY A 200 14.83 -6.08 6.59
C GLY A 200 14.18 -4.79 6.15
N VAL A 201 14.18 -4.53 4.84
CA VAL A 201 13.58 -3.33 4.28
C VAL A 201 12.06 -3.29 4.48
N GLN A 202 11.42 -4.45 4.51
CA GLN A 202 10.00 -4.56 4.79
C GLN A 202 9.66 -4.00 6.18
N PHE A 203 10.45 -4.31 7.20
CA PHE A 203 10.18 -3.89 8.58
C PHE A 203 10.66 -2.47 8.87
N THR A 204 11.78 -2.05 8.29
CA THR A 204 12.33 -0.70 8.52
C THR A 204 11.58 0.39 7.77
N HIS A 205 11.08 0.09 6.55
CA HIS A 205 10.52 1.09 5.64
C HIS A 205 9.15 0.70 5.05
N GLY A 206 8.61 -0.47 5.37
CA GLY A 206 7.40 -1.01 4.72
C GLY A 206 6.08 -0.35 5.11
N MET A 207 6.05 0.66 5.99
CA MET A 207 4.84 1.44 6.22
C MET A 207 4.70 2.58 5.20
N VAL A 208 4.92 2.25 3.93
CA VAL A 208 4.71 3.11 2.76
C VAL A 208 4.13 2.30 1.61
N HIS A 209 3.24 2.90 0.84
CA HIS A 209 2.77 2.38 -0.44
C HIS A 209 2.45 3.53 -1.40
N CYS A 210 2.37 3.26 -2.70
CA CYS A 210 1.95 4.23 -3.71
C CYS A 210 0.90 3.60 -4.60
N VAL A 211 -0.23 4.29 -4.78
CA VAL A 211 -1.39 3.79 -5.53
C VAL A 211 -2.08 4.92 -6.27
N GLN A 212 -2.90 4.57 -7.27
CA GLN A 212 -3.81 5.51 -7.89
C GLN A 212 -5.11 5.57 -7.08
N TYR A 213 -5.40 6.71 -6.48
CA TYR A 213 -6.69 6.98 -5.85
C TYR A 213 -7.65 7.62 -6.85
N THR A 214 -8.93 7.21 -6.81
CA THR A 214 -10.01 7.84 -7.57
C THR A 214 -11.13 8.26 -6.62
N GLY A 215 -11.60 9.49 -6.78
CA GLY A 215 -12.61 10.08 -5.91
C GLY A 215 -13.03 11.48 -6.34
N VAL A 216 -13.49 12.27 -5.39
CA VAL A 216 -13.97 13.65 -5.57
C VAL A 216 -13.00 14.61 -4.92
N SER A 217 -12.65 15.71 -5.60
CA SER A 217 -11.88 16.80 -4.99
C SER A 217 -12.61 17.35 -3.75
N LEU A 218 -11.89 17.42 -2.62
CA LEU A 218 -12.47 17.96 -1.39
C LEU A 218 -12.90 19.42 -1.56
N ARG A 219 -12.18 20.20 -2.37
CA ARG A 219 -12.58 21.57 -2.77
C ARG A 219 -14.02 21.62 -3.26
N ARG A 220 -14.44 20.69 -4.14
CA ARG A 220 -15.80 20.67 -4.70
C ARG A 220 -16.88 20.47 -3.65
N LEU A 221 -16.64 19.57 -2.71
CA LEU A 221 -17.59 19.33 -1.62
C LEU A 221 -17.68 20.52 -0.66
N LEU A 222 -16.56 21.20 -0.40
CA LEU A 222 -16.52 22.42 0.42
C LEU A 222 -17.15 23.62 -0.26
N GLU A 223 -16.97 23.79 -1.58
CA GLU A 223 -17.65 24.80 -2.40
C GLU A 223 -19.17 24.58 -2.37
N GLU A 224 -19.63 23.34 -2.46
CA GLU A 224 -21.05 23.00 -2.39
C GLU A 224 -21.66 23.32 -1.02
N ALA A 225 -20.91 23.10 0.06
CA ALA A 225 -21.34 23.46 1.41
C ALA A 225 -21.31 24.99 1.67
N GLY A 226 -20.53 25.77 0.91
CA GLY A 226 -20.36 27.21 1.07
C GLY A 226 -19.54 27.55 2.31
N VAL A 227 -18.21 27.39 2.22
CA VAL A 227 -17.29 27.68 3.34
C VAL A 227 -17.29 29.18 3.66
N LYS A 228 -17.50 29.52 4.94
CA LYS A 228 -17.55 30.92 5.41
C LYS A 228 -16.17 31.58 5.42
N PRO A 229 -16.06 32.89 5.19
CA PRO A 229 -14.76 33.60 5.02
C PRO A 229 -13.82 33.49 6.23
N LYS A 230 -14.33 33.31 7.44
CA LYS A 230 -13.50 33.18 8.65
C LYS A 230 -12.96 31.77 8.90
N ALA A 231 -13.40 30.76 8.11
CA ALA A 231 -12.93 29.39 8.22
C ALA A 231 -11.45 29.30 7.87
N LYS A 232 -10.70 28.50 8.65
CA LYS A 232 -9.26 28.27 8.46
C LYS A 232 -8.86 26.81 8.63
N TRP A 233 -9.71 26.00 9.25
CA TRP A 233 -9.40 24.65 9.66
C TRP A 233 -10.56 23.70 9.42
N LEU A 234 -10.20 22.43 9.26
CA LEU A 234 -11.15 21.32 9.26
C LEU A 234 -10.77 20.35 10.39
N MET A 235 -11.77 19.81 11.08
CA MET A 235 -11.62 18.57 11.81
C MET A 235 -12.21 17.44 10.99
N VAL A 236 -11.43 16.43 10.71
CA VAL A 236 -11.83 15.26 9.94
C VAL A 236 -11.93 14.06 10.86
N GLU A 237 -13.04 13.32 10.79
CA GLU A 237 -13.33 12.20 11.68
C GLU A 237 -13.68 10.94 10.91
N GLY A 238 -13.11 9.79 11.34
CA GLY A 238 -13.38 8.46 10.82
C GLY A 238 -14.50 7.74 11.58
N GLY A 239 -15.03 6.69 10.96
CA GLY A 239 -16.10 5.86 11.51
C GLY A 239 -15.62 4.60 12.23
N ASP A 240 -14.32 4.46 12.49
CA ASP A 240 -13.79 3.34 13.27
C ASP A 240 -14.09 3.49 14.77
N SER A 241 -13.98 2.41 15.54
CA SER A 241 -14.24 2.43 16.98
C SER A 241 -13.32 3.36 17.77
N ALA A 242 -12.14 3.67 17.21
CA ALA A 242 -11.23 4.65 17.80
C ALA A 242 -11.68 6.09 17.57
N GLY A 243 -12.62 6.34 16.62
CA GLY A 243 -13.06 7.68 16.23
C GLY A 243 -11.88 8.53 15.79
N MET A 244 -11.01 7.96 14.95
CA MET A 244 -9.79 8.63 14.50
C MET A 244 -10.11 10.01 13.95
N ASN A 245 -9.51 11.06 14.52
CA ASN A 245 -9.77 12.43 14.09
C ASN A 245 -8.48 13.25 13.98
N ARG A 246 -8.44 14.14 13.01
CA ARG A 246 -7.28 14.98 12.70
C ARG A 246 -7.70 16.38 12.26
N THR A 247 -6.86 17.33 12.62
CA THR A 247 -7.01 18.74 12.22
C THR A 247 -6.25 18.98 10.93
N LEU A 248 -6.94 19.50 9.89
CA LEU A 248 -6.39 19.79 8.57
C LEU A 248 -6.52 21.30 8.27
N PRO A 249 -5.44 21.99 7.82
CA PRO A 249 -5.55 23.34 7.32
C PRO A 249 -6.48 23.44 6.11
N LEU A 250 -7.31 24.48 6.05
CA LEU A 250 -8.29 24.67 4.98
C LEU A 250 -7.63 24.91 3.61
N ASP A 251 -6.51 25.61 3.56
CA ASP A 251 -5.74 25.84 2.35
C ASP A 251 -5.25 24.51 1.74
N LYS A 252 -4.74 23.61 2.57
CA LYS A 252 -4.36 22.26 2.14
C LYS A 252 -5.57 21.46 1.64
N ALA A 253 -6.70 21.54 2.34
CA ALA A 253 -7.94 20.87 1.93
C ALA A 253 -8.45 21.36 0.57
N LEU A 254 -8.28 22.64 0.29
CA LEU A 254 -8.67 23.29 -0.96
C LEU A 254 -7.64 23.09 -2.09
N ASP A 255 -6.41 22.69 -1.80
CA ASP A 255 -5.36 22.50 -2.81
C ASP A 255 -5.51 21.15 -3.53
N ASP A 256 -5.09 20.06 -2.92
CA ASP A 256 -4.93 18.78 -3.58
C ASP A 256 -5.64 17.59 -2.90
N CYS A 257 -6.38 17.83 -1.81
CA CYS A 257 -7.11 16.79 -1.08
C CYS A 257 -8.32 16.24 -1.85
N MET A 258 -8.64 14.98 -1.63
CA MET A 258 -9.81 14.32 -2.21
C MET A 258 -10.47 13.34 -1.23
N ILE A 259 -11.75 13.07 -1.45
CA ILE A 259 -12.48 11.94 -0.85
C ILE A 259 -12.44 10.80 -1.87
N ALA A 260 -11.59 9.80 -1.63
CA ALA A 260 -11.42 8.67 -2.51
C ALA A 260 -12.39 7.53 -2.17
N TYR A 261 -12.93 6.86 -3.19
CA TYR A 261 -13.78 5.68 -3.11
C TYR A 261 -13.25 4.50 -3.93
N SER A 262 -12.12 4.67 -4.63
CA SER A 262 -11.43 3.63 -5.40
C SER A 262 -9.92 3.75 -5.27
N MET A 263 -9.22 2.62 -5.47
CA MET A 263 -7.78 2.49 -5.38
C MET A 263 -7.29 1.48 -6.42
N ASN A 264 -6.38 1.88 -7.32
CA ASN A 264 -5.85 1.06 -8.42
C ASN A 264 -6.95 0.39 -9.28
N GLY A 265 -8.05 1.11 -9.58
CA GLY A 265 -9.13 0.63 -10.44
C GLY A 265 -10.18 -0.27 -9.75
N GLU A 266 -9.95 -0.72 -8.51
CA GLU A 266 -10.95 -1.42 -7.71
C GLU A 266 -11.55 -0.50 -6.62
N ARG A 267 -12.62 -0.93 -5.95
CA ARG A 267 -13.12 -0.24 -4.76
C ARG A 267 -12.08 -0.33 -3.65
N LEU A 268 -12.12 0.63 -2.72
CA LEU A 268 -11.30 0.54 -1.51
C LEU A 268 -11.57 -0.80 -0.81
N ARG A 269 -10.53 -1.43 -0.30
CA ARG A 269 -10.69 -2.57 0.60
C ARG A 269 -11.08 -2.07 1.99
N THR A 270 -11.73 -2.90 2.78
CA THR A 270 -12.19 -2.55 4.14
C THR A 270 -11.06 -1.94 4.96
N GLU A 271 -9.91 -2.60 4.98
CA GLU A 271 -8.72 -2.17 5.72
C GLU A 271 -8.10 -0.86 5.19
N GLN A 272 -8.40 -0.48 3.94
CA GLN A 272 -7.97 0.76 3.32
C GLN A 272 -9.01 1.88 3.41
N GLY A 273 -10.16 1.65 4.07
CA GLY A 273 -11.16 2.66 4.38
C GLY A 273 -12.41 2.63 3.52
N TYR A 274 -12.86 1.45 3.03
CA TYR A 274 -14.15 1.31 2.33
C TYR A 274 -15.30 1.86 3.19
N PRO A 275 -16.28 2.61 2.66
CA PRO A 275 -16.45 2.91 1.23
C PRO A 275 -15.74 4.20 0.77
N ALA A 276 -15.29 5.06 1.69
CA ALA A 276 -14.59 6.28 1.35
C ALA A 276 -13.57 6.70 2.41
N ARG A 277 -12.48 7.32 1.96
CA ARG A 277 -11.42 7.85 2.80
C ARG A 277 -10.96 9.23 2.34
N LEU A 278 -10.38 9.98 3.27
CA LEU A 278 -9.63 11.19 2.93
C LEU A 278 -8.25 10.83 2.36
N VAL A 279 -7.84 11.55 1.32
CA VAL A 279 -6.50 11.54 0.73
C VAL A 279 -5.89 12.93 0.89
N VAL A 280 -4.71 13.01 1.52
CA VAL A 280 -3.99 14.27 1.83
C VAL A 280 -2.56 14.17 1.28
N PRO A 281 -2.34 14.42 -0.01
CA PRO A 281 -1.07 14.16 -0.68
C PRO A 281 0.12 14.82 0.01
N GLY A 282 1.17 14.02 0.29
CA GLY A 282 2.42 14.49 0.91
C GLY A 282 2.39 14.64 2.42
N PHE A 283 1.22 14.56 3.07
CA PHE A 283 1.11 14.59 4.53
C PHE A 283 1.22 13.18 5.13
N GLU A 284 1.58 13.11 6.41
CA GLU A 284 1.69 11.87 7.17
C GLU A 284 0.41 11.02 7.14
N GLY A 285 0.58 9.69 7.12
CA GLY A 285 -0.52 8.75 6.86
C GLY A 285 -1.70 8.83 7.82
N ASN A 286 -1.49 9.27 9.06
CA ASN A 286 -2.58 9.47 10.02
C ASN A 286 -3.54 10.60 9.63
N MET A 287 -3.13 11.54 8.76
CA MET A 287 -3.99 12.58 8.20
C MET A 287 -4.97 12.02 7.17
N TRP A 288 -4.70 10.85 6.61
CA TRP A 288 -5.50 10.21 5.57
C TRP A 288 -6.60 9.36 6.20
N VAL A 289 -7.53 10.03 6.89
CA VAL A 289 -8.58 9.40 7.70
C VAL A 289 -9.42 8.44 6.86
N LYS A 290 -9.49 7.19 7.32
CA LYS A 290 -10.27 6.09 6.71
C LYS A 290 -11.71 6.11 7.21
N TRP A 291 -12.64 5.48 6.46
CA TRP A 291 -14.06 5.42 6.82
C TRP A 291 -14.61 6.80 7.21
N ILE A 292 -14.22 7.82 6.42
CA ILE A 292 -14.52 9.21 6.74
C ILE A 292 -16.03 9.43 6.89
N ARG A 293 -16.46 9.97 8.04
CA ARG A 293 -17.88 10.20 8.35
C ARG A 293 -18.24 11.66 8.57
N ARG A 294 -17.27 12.51 8.95
CA ARG A 294 -17.54 13.90 9.29
C ARG A 294 -16.36 14.80 8.97
N ILE A 295 -16.67 15.97 8.47
CA ILE A 295 -15.77 17.11 8.31
C ILE A 295 -16.43 18.31 8.97
N GLU A 296 -15.82 18.85 10.01
CA GLU A 296 -16.27 20.09 10.67
C GLU A 296 -15.34 21.24 10.28
N VAL A 297 -15.92 22.30 9.73
CA VAL A 297 -15.20 23.51 9.32
C VAL A 297 -15.13 24.49 10.48
N GLY A 298 -13.93 24.98 10.85
CA GLY A 298 -13.70 25.88 11.98
C GLY A 298 -12.74 27.01 11.67
N ASP A 299 -12.60 27.95 12.61
CA ASP A 299 -11.71 29.11 12.52
C ASP A 299 -10.39 28.93 13.30
N GLY A 300 -10.26 27.87 14.07
CA GLY A 300 -9.07 27.49 14.85
C GLY A 300 -8.72 26.01 14.71
N ALA A 301 -7.47 25.67 15.01
CA ALA A 301 -7.04 24.28 15.08
C ALA A 301 -7.71 23.58 16.26
N TYR A 302 -8.23 22.39 16.01
CA TYR A 302 -8.88 21.58 17.02
C TYR A 302 -7.84 20.87 17.93
N MET A 303 -8.21 20.70 19.20
CA MET A 303 -7.40 19.94 20.17
C MET A 303 -7.91 18.50 20.24
N ALA A 304 -7.87 17.84 19.07
CA ALA A 304 -8.27 16.45 18.97
C ALA A 304 -7.33 15.52 19.76
N ARG A 305 -7.79 14.32 20.09
CA ARG A 305 -6.99 13.35 20.84
C ARG A 305 -5.65 13.04 20.17
N GLU A 306 -5.65 12.91 18.86
CA GLU A 306 -4.47 12.55 18.07
C GLU A 306 -3.46 13.71 17.98
N GLU A 307 -3.88 14.96 18.14
CA GLU A 307 -2.96 16.12 18.21
C GLU A 307 -2.38 16.34 19.61
N THR A 308 -2.89 15.67 20.65
CA THR A 308 -2.49 15.89 22.04
C THR A 308 -1.83 14.68 22.67
N SER A 309 -2.26 13.45 22.33
CA SER A 309 -1.75 12.21 22.92
C SER A 309 -0.82 11.42 21.99
N LYS A 310 -0.84 11.73 20.70
CA LYS A 310 -0.06 11.06 19.65
C LYS A 310 0.40 12.10 18.63
N TYR A 311 1.26 11.68 17.68
CA TYR A 311 1.70 12.51 16.57
C TYR A 311 2.21 13.90 16.95
N THR A 312 2.78 14.00 18.13
CA THR A 312 3.53 15.15 18.62
C THR A 312 4.95 14.73 18.90
N ASP A 313 5.90 15.57 18.53
CA ASP A 313 7.32 15.31 18.73
C ASP A 313 7.82 16.07 19.97
N LEU A 314 8.54 15.40 20.86
CA LEU A 314 9.28 16.06 21.93
C LEU A 314 10.61 16.54 21.35
N MET A 315 10.72 17.87 21.20
CA MET A 315 11.90 18.52 20.63
C MET A 315 13.07 18.58 21.66
N PRO A 316 14.32 18.80 21.20
CA PRO A 316 15.49 18.89 22.11
C PRO A 316 15.37 19.96 23.19
N ASP A 317 14.64 21.04 22.93
CA ASP A 317 14.39 22.14 23.87
C ASP A 317 13.29 21.86 24.90
N GLY A 318 12.73 20.64 24.90
CA GLY A 318 11.65 20.21 25.79
C GLY A 318 10.24 20.63 25.36
N ARG A 319 10.09 21.30 24.23
CA ARG A 319 8.78 21.68 23.68
C ARG A 319 8.15 20.56 22.88
N SER A 320 6.83 20.51 22.87
CA SER A 320 6.07 19.64 21.98
C SER A 320 5.84 20.30 20.63
N ARG A 321 6.27 19.67 19.54
CA ARG A 321 5.92 20.05 18.18
C ARG A 321 4.69 19.28 17.73
N ARG A 322 3.57 19.96 17.49
CA ARG A 322 2.29 19.33 17.23
C ARG A 322 2.00 19.06 15.75
N PHE A 323 2.38 19.95 14.88
CA PHE A 323 2.05 19.85 13.45
C PHE A 323 3.31 19.68 12.62
N THR A 324 3.69 18.43 12.34
CA THR A 324 4.78 18.12 11.42
C THR A 324 4.27 17.89 10.01
N TRP A 325 3.15 17.21 9.87
CA TRP A 325 2.35 16.89 8.68
C TRP A 325 3.11 16.39 7.46
N GLU A 326 3.95 17.23 6.82
CA GLU A 326 4.66 16.87 5.59
C GLU A 326 5.70 15.77 5.85
N MET A 327 5.70 14.78 4.98
CA MET A 327 6.71 13.71 4.98
C MET A 327 7.94 14.23 4.24
N ASP A 328 9.04 14.36 4.97
CA ASP A 328 10.31 14.82 4.41
C ASP A 328 10.88 13.82 3.38
N CYS A 329 11.75 14.32 2.49
CA CYS A 329 12.43 13.54 1.47
C CYS A 329 13.16 12.33 2.08
N LYS A 330 12.94 11.14 1.51
CA LYS A 330 13.41 9.86 2.02
C LYS A 330 13.71 8.88 0.89
N SER A 331 14.69 8.02 1.09
CA SER A 331 14.99 6.91 0.18
C SER A 331 15.46 5.68 0.95
N VAL A 332 15.32 4.52 0.32
CA VAL A 332 15.86 3.25 0.82
C VAL A 332 16.23 2.34 -0.34
N ILE A 333 17.34 1.62 -0.19
CA ILE A 333 17.74 0.56 -1.11
C ILE A 333 16.88 -0.67 -0.83
N THR A 334 16.22 -1.22 -1.86
CA THR A 334 15.37 -2.39 -1.79
C THR A 334 16.02 -3.67 -2.33
N SER A 335 17.19 -3.53 -3.00
CA SER A 335 18.05 -4.63 -3.45
C SER A 335 19.45 -4.11 -3.76
N PRO A 336 20.52 -4.74 -3.23
CA PRO A 336 20.53 -5.77 -2.20
C PRO A 336 20.00 -5.27 -0.86
N CYS A 337 19.31 -6.14 -0.12
CA CYS A 337 18.77 -5.90 1.21
C CYS A 337 18.73 -7.22 2.00
N PRO A 338 18.40 -7.23 3.29
CA PRO A 338 18.37 -8.46 4.08
C PRO A 338 17.49 -9.56 3.50
N GLU A 339 16.38 -9.22 2.86
CA GLU A 339 15.48 -10.18 2.20
C GLU A 339 16.03 -10.66 0.84
N LEU A 340 16.89 -9.86 0.19
CA LEU A 340 17.50 -10.15 -1.11
C LEU A 340 19.04 -10.02 -1.03
N PRO A 341 19.73 -11.03 -0.43
CA PRO A 341 21.17 -10.99 -0.24
C PRO A 341 21.94 -11.07 -1.56
N CYS A 342 23.17 -10.57 -1.54
CA CYS A 342 24.08 -10.58 -2.67
C CYS A 342 24.78 -11.95 -2.81
N ARG A 343 24.17 -12.90 -3.49
CA ARG A 343 24.60 -14.31 -3.50
C ARG A 343 25.79 -14.61 -4.41
N LYS A 344 26.14 -13.71 -5.33
CA LYS A 344 27.19 -13.93 -6.33
C LYS A 344 28.06 -12.70 -6.45
N LYS A 345 29.38 -12.90 -6.53
CA LYS A 345 30.34 -11.86 -6.91
C LYS A 345 30.14 -11.46 -8.35
N GLY A 346 30.57 -10.26 -8.70
CA GLY A 346 30.47 -9.71 -10.03
C GLY A 346 29.49 -8.54 -10.13
N PRO A 347 29.03 -8.20 -11.34
CA PRO A 347 28.17 -7.06 -11.56
C PRO A 347 26.83 -7.21 -10.84
N GLN A 348 26.43 -6.15 -10.13
CA GLN A 348 25.20 -6.02 -9.39
C GLN A 348 24.47 -4.74 -9.82
N VAL A 349 23.14 -4.76 -9.71
CA VAL A 349 22.31 -3.58 -9.83
C VAL A 349 21.75 -3.23 -8.46
N ILE A 350 22.07 -2.05 -7.96
CA ILE A 350 21.44 -1.54 -6.73
C ILE A 350 20.16 -0.83 -7.12
N LYS A 351 19.04 -1.26 -6.54
CA LYS A 351 17.71 -0.66 -6.76
C LYS A 351 17.10 -0.18 -5.45
N GLY A 352 16.28 0.88 -5.56
CA GLY A 352 15.58 1.39 -4.41
C GLY A 352 14.40 2.28 -4.76
N LEU A 353 13.81 2.84 -3.73
CA LEU A 353 12.68 3.75 -3.80
C LEU A 353 13.01 5.05 -3.07
N ALA A 354 12.52 6.16 -3.61
CA ALA A 354 12.61 7.47 -3.00
C ALA A 354 11.27 8.21 -3.09
N TRP A 355 10.98 9.09 -2.15
CA TRP A 355 9.74 9.88 -2.10
C TRP A 355 9.91 11.16 -1.29
N SER A 356 9.04 12.14 -1.54
CA SER A 356 8.95 13.38 -0.76
C SER A 356 7.52 13.89 -0.74
N GLY A 357 7.04 14.31 0.43
CA GLY A 357 5.75 14.98 0.60
C GLY A 357 5.73 16.40 0.02
N ARG A 358 6.90 16.97 -0.30
CA ARG A 358 7.05 18.33 -0.79
C ARG A 358 7.03 18.45 -2.31
N GLY A 359 7.20 17.33 -3.03
CA GLY A 359 7.19 17.36 -4.48
C GLY A 359 7.78 16.14 -5.14
N LYS A 360 8.46 16.34 -6.27
CA LYS A 360 9.18 15.29 -7.02
C LYS A 360 10.55 15.01 -6.43
N ILE A 361 11.02 13.78 -6.60
CA ILE A 361 12.44 13.49 -6.41
C ILE A 361 13.20 14.05 -7.59
N ALA A 362 14.19 14.90 -7.31
CA ALA A 362 15.05 15.49 -8.31
C ALA A 362 16.32 14.66 -8.55
N ARG A 363 16.84 14.01 -7.50
CA ARG A 363 18.07 13.24 -7.57
C ARG A 363 18.13 12.20 -6.46
N VAL A 364 18.79 11.08 -6.72
CA VAL A 364 19.21 10.11 -5.70
C VAL A 364 20.70 9.82 -5.92
N ASP A 365 21.45 9.89 -4.83
CA ASP A 365 22.84 9.44 -4.79
C ASP A 365 22.92 8.13 -4.02
N VAL A 366 23.80 7.24 -4.48
CA VAL A 366 24.07 5.94 -3.86
C VAL A 366 25.57 5.83 -3.55
N THR A 367 25.89 5.30 -2.38
CA THR A 367 27.24 4.92 -2.01
C THR A 367 27.32 3.42 -1.71
N VAL A 368 28.49 2.84 -1.92
CA VAL A 368 28.79 1.43 -1.61
C VAL A 368 29.87 1.29 -0.54
N ASP A 369 30.43 2.41 -0.09
CA ASP A 369 31.55 2.49 0.83
C ASP A 369 31.26 3.28 2.13
N GLY A 370 29.97 3.43 2.47
CA GLY A 370 29.56 4.08 3.71
C GLY A 370 29.64 5.61 3.67
N GLY A 371 29.41 6.20 2.51
CA GLY A 371 29.32 7.66 2.36
C GLY A 371 30.62 8.36 1.96
N ARG A 372 31.69 7.61 1.70
CA ARG A 372 32.98 8.22 1.25
C ARG A 372 32.88 8.72 -0.18
N ASN A 373 32.27 7.93 -1.07
CA ASN A 373 32.02 8.27 -2.46
C ASN A 373 30.56 8.09 -2.80
N TRP A 374 29.96 9.08 -3.49
CA TRP A 374 28.56 9.07 -3.89
C TRP A 374 28.44 9.09 -5.40
N HIS A 375 27.60 8.22 -5.94
CA HIS A 375 27.32 8.11 -7.36
C HIS A 375 25.86 8.43 -7.63
N GLN A 376 25.59 9.28 -8.61
CA GLN A 376 24.21 9.59 -8.98
C GLN A 376 23.52 8.36 -9.59
N ALA A 377 22.41 7.97 -9.02
CA ALA A 377 21.55 6.90 -9.54
C ALA A 377 20.69 7.40 -10.70
N ARG A 378 20.34 6.49 -11.58
CA ARG A 378 19.33 6.72 -12.63
C ARG A 378 17.95 6.62 -12.02
N LEU A 379 17.12 7.63 -12.25
CA LEU A 379 15.71 7.62 -11.87
C LEU A 379 14.88 6.98 -13.00
N GLU A 380 13.85 6.22 -12.65
CA GLU A 380 12.92 5.59 -13.59
C GLU A 380 11.69 6.47 -13.79
N ASP A 381 11.32 6.72 -15.03
CA ASP A 381 10.07 7.41 -15.37
C ASP A 381 8.83 6.50 -15.17
N PRO A 382 7.67 7.07 -14.80
CA PRO A 382 7.41 8.50 -14.60
C PRO A 382 7.83 9.01 -13.21
N ILE A 383 8.48 10.19 -13.16
CA ILE A 383 8.79 10.89 -11.93
C ILE A 383 7.63 11.86 -11.62
N MET A 384 6.84 11.53 -10.61
CA MET A 384 5.63 12.27 -10.25
C MET A 384 5.75 12.92 -8.87
N SER A 385 5.11 14.09 -8.70
CA SER A 385 5.06 14.79 -7.41
C SER A 385 4.29 13.98 -6.38
N LYS A 386 4.82 13.87 -5.16
CA LYS A 386 4.21 13.16 -4.03
C LYS A 386 3.90 11.70 -4.35
N CYS A 387 4.79 11.04 -5.11
CA CYS A 387 4.75 9.63 -5.49
C CYS A 387 6.05 8.94 -5.15
N LEU A 388 6.05 7.61 -5.15
CA LEU A 388 7.29 6.85 -5.14
C LEU A 388 8.03 7.10 -6.47
N THR A 389 9.35 7.15 -6.39
CA THR A 389 10.27 7.20 -7.53
C THR A 389 11.24 6.05 -7.39
N ARG A 390 11.34 5.20 -8.41
CA ARG A 390 12.30 4.11 -8.42
C ARG A 390 13.64 4.61 -8.95
N PHE A 391 14.73 4.11 -8.35
CA PHE A 391 16.09 4.44 -8.79
C PHE A 391 16.95 3.19 -8.94
N TYR A 392 17.99 3.31 -9.76
CA TYR A 392 18.97 2.26 -10.02
C TYR A 392 20.39 2.85 -10.05
N LEU A 393 21.33 2.14 -9.45
CA LEU A 393 22.75 2.29 -9.72
C LEU A 393 23.22 1.03 -10.45
N ASP A 394 23.46 1.19 -11.75
CA ASP A 394 23.91 0.13 -12.63
C ASP A 394 25.46 -0.01 -12.54
N GLY A 395 25.98 -1.21 -12.79
CA GLY A 395 27.41 -1.45 -13.00
C GLY A 395 28.27 -1.45 -11.73
N TRP A 396 27.70 -1.60 -10.55
CA TRP A 396 28.50 -1.84 -9.36
C TRP A 396 29.08 -3.27 -9.38
N GLU A 397 30.40 -3.39 -9.29
CA GLU A 397 31.11 -4.68 -9.24
C GLU A 397 31.38 -5.07 -7.79
N TRP A 398 30.66 -6.08 -7.28
CA TRP A 398 30.93 -6.59 -5.94
C TRP A 398 31.99 -7.71 -5.99
N ASN A 399 33.11 -7.48 -5.38
CA ASN A 399 34.27 -8.39 -5.35
C ASN A 399 34.19 -9.44 -4.24
N GLY A 400 33.21 -9.37 -3.34
CA GLY A 400 33.05 -10.24 -2.18
C GLY A 400 33.62 -9.68 -0.89
N ASP A 401 34.04 -8.42 -0.89
CA ASP A 401 34.45 -7.71 0.34
C ASP A 401 33.23 -7.11 1.04
N THR A 402 33.42 -6.72 2.31
CA THR A 402 32.40 -5.98 3.06
C THR A 402 32.10 -4.65 2.35
N ALA A 403 30.83 -4.38 2.09
CA ALA A 403 30.35 -3.14 1.51
C ALA A 403 29.27 -2.49 2.40
N TYR A 404 29.17 -1.15 2.36
CA TYR A 404 28.18 -0.39 3.11
C TYR A 404 27.34 0.44 2.13
N LEU A 405 26.13 -0.02 1.87
CA LEU A 405 25.23 0.59 0.91
C LEU A 405 24.35 1.63 1.58
N GLN A 406 24.28 2.81 0.98
CA GLN A 406 23.34 3.87 1.40
C GLN A 406 22.76 4.56 0.17
N SER A 407 21.55 5.10 0.31
CA SER A 407 20.97 6.03 -0.65
C SER A 407 20.59 7.34 0.03
N ARG A 408 20.70 8.43 -0.72
CA ARG A 408 20.37 9.78 -0.28
C ARG A 408 19.55 10.48 -1.36
N ALA A 409 18.30 10.78 -1.04
CA ALA A 409 17.39 11.48 -1.94
C ALA A 409 17.48 13.01 -1.78
N ILE A 410 17.24 13.71 -2.88
CA ILE A 410 17.09 15.16 -2.95
C ILE A 410 15.79 15.43 -3.71
N ASP A 411 14.90 16.23 -3.15
CA ASP A 411 13.66 16.62 -3.81
C ASP A 411 13.77 17.93 -4.59
N GLU A 412 12.74 18.30 -5.33
CA GLU A 412 12.70 19.52 -6.16
C GLU A 412 12.77 20.82 -5.37
N THR A 413 12.56 20.78 -4.04
CA THR A 413 12.77 21.95 -3.17
C THR A 413 14.22 22.14 -2.77
N GLY A 414 15.10 21.19 -3.11
CA GLY A 414 16.50 21.17 -2.71
C GLY A 414 16.74 20.56 -1.33
N TYR A 415 15.69 20.01 -0.68
CA TYR A 415 15.87 19.32 0.59
C TYR A 415 16.63 18.00 0.38
N VAL A 416 17.69 17.81 1.16
CA VAL A 416 18.55 16.63 1.13
C VAL A 416 18.24 15.72 2.30
N GLN A 417 18.02 14.44 2.05
CA GLN A 417 17.83 13.43 3.09
C GLN A 417 19.03 13.42 4.05
N PRO A 418 18.82 13.60 5.37
CA PRO A 418 19.92 13.78 6.34
C PRO A 418 20.50 12.43 6.79
N GLU A 419 21.71 12.50 7.30
CA GLU A 419 22.26 11.46 8.17
C GLU A 419 21.57 11.48 9.54
N MET A 420 21.63 10.34 10.25
CA MET A 420 20.95 10.20 11.54
C MET A 420 21.43 11.24 12.58
N ALA A 421 22.71 11.53 12.64
CA ALA A 421 23.25 12.51 13.58
C ALA A 421 22.68 13.93 13.34
N ALA A 422 22.57 14.33 12.07
CA ALA A 422 21.97 15.61 11.69
C ALA A 422 20.46 15.65 12.01
N LEU A 423 19.74 14.55 11.76
CA LEU A 423 18.33 14.44 12.10
C LEU A 423 18.11 14.53 13.61
N GLN A 424 18.90 13.83 14.42
CA GLN A 424 18.83 13.85 15.87
C GLN A 424 19.16 15.23 16.45
N ALA A 425 20.10 15.97 15.87
CA ALA A 425 20.41 17.33 16.28
C ALA A 425 19.20 18.27 16.16
N VAL A 426 18.35 18.06 15.15
CA VAL A 426 17.15 18.90 14.91
C VAL A 426 15.94 18.40 15.71
N ARG A 427 15.70 17.08 15.76
CA ARG A 427 14.45 16.50 16.32
C ARG A 427 14.62 15.92 17.72
N GLY A 428 15.86 15.72 18.20
CA GLY A 428 16.15 15.00 19.43
C GLY A 428 16.10 13.48 19.24
N VAL A 429 16.18 12.74 20.34
CA VAL A 429 16.23 11.27 20.36
C VAL A 429 14.95 10.61 20.91
N ASN A 430 13.98 11.42 21.31
CA ASN A 430 12.75 10.95 21.95
C ASN A 430 11.56 10.81 20.99
N SER A 431 11.73 11.19 19.73
CA SER A 431 10.71 11.00 18.70
C SER A 431 10.59 9.52 18.31
N VAL A 432 9.41 9.14 17.85
CA VAL A 432 9.13 7.86 17.17
C VAL A 432 8.59 8.10 15.76
N TYR A 433 8.41 9.38 15.37
CA TYR A 433 7.82 9.80 14.10
C TYR A 433 8.84 10.51 13.23
N HIS A 434 8.54 10.58 11.91
CA HIS A 434 9.27 11.37 10.93
C HIS A 434 10.77 11.06 10.84
N ASN A 435 11.13 9.78 10.96
CA ASN A 435 12.49 9.35 10.71
C ASN A 435 12.72 9.26 9.19
N ASN A 436 13.46 10.21 8.64
CA ASN A 436 13.89 10.22 7.25
C ASN A 436 15.40 10.11 7.08
N ALA A 437 16.13 9.64 8.11
CA ALA A 437 17.57 9.46 8.03
C ALA A 437 17.98 8.43 6.98
N ILE A 438 19.20 8.59 6.48
CA ILE A 438 19.84 7.64 5.58
C ILE A 438 19.93 6.27 6.25
N GLN A 439 19.44 5.23 5.55
CA GLN A 439 19.54 3.82 5.96
C GLN A 439 20.83 3.20 5.44
N THR A 440 21.50 2.39 6.26
CA THR A 440 22.70 1.66 5.86
C THR A 440 22.48 0.16 5.85
N TRP A 441 22.82 -0.48 4.73
CA TRP A 441 22.93 -1.93 4.62
C TRP A 441 24.39 -2.34 4.55
N ARG A 442 24.86 -3.21 5.45
CA ARG A 442 26.17 -3.84 5.38
C ARG A 442 26.04 -5.17 4.63
N ILE A 443 26.81 -5.34 3.58
CA ILE A 443 27.00 -6.63 2.91
C ILE A 443 28.23 -7.29 3.49
N ASN A 444 28.09 -8.49 4.03
CA ASN A 444 29.19 -9.30 4.54
C ASN A 444 29.89 -10.06 3.39
N PRO A 445 31.12 -10.57 3.59
CA PRO A 445 31.81 -11.37 2.56
C PRO A 445 31.05 -12.63 2.12
N THR A 446 30.12 -13.12 2.92
CA THR A 446 29.21 -14.22 2.56
C THR A 446 28.07 -13.79 1.62
N GLY A 447 27.90 -12.49 1.41
CA GLY A 447 26.81 -11.89 0.64
C GLY A 447 25.55 -11.62 1.45
N GLU A 448 25.49 -11.97 2.72
CA GLU A 448 24.39 -11.62 3.61
C GLU A 448 24.36 -10.11 3.87
N VAL A 449 23.17 -9.58 4.00
CA VAL A 449 22.92 -8.15 4.18
C VAL A 449 22.31 -7.88 5.55
N GLU A 450 22.83 -6.88 6.25
CA GLU A 450 22.39 -6.56 7.60
C GLU A 450 22.11 -5.06 7.74
N ASN A 451 21.11 -4.75 8.56
CA ASN A 451 20.84 -3.39 9.01
C ASN A 451 21.93 -2.97 10.01
N VAL A 452 22.63 -1.88 9.71
CA VAL A 452 23.66 -1.33 10.60
C VAL A 452 23.53 0.18 10.71
N ARG A 453 24.07 0.75 11.76
CA ARG A 453 24.28 2.19 11.90
C ARG A 453 25.77 2.47 11.83
N LEU A 454 26.17 3.35 10.94
CA LEU A 454 27.51 3.92 10.96
C LEU A 454 27.58 5.01 12.03
N ALA A 455 28.73 5.10 12.71
CA ALA A 455 28.98 6.06 13.78
C ALA A 455 29.14 7.49 13.25
#